data_98de45bc86a41262fa59d01bb1250fef
#
_entry.id   98de45bc86a41262fa59d01bb1250fef
#
_cell.length_a   1.000
_cell.length_b   1.000
_cell.length_c   1.000
_cell.angle_alpha   90.00
_cell.angle_beta   90.00
_cell.angle_gamma   90.00
#
_symmetry.space_group_name_H-M   'P 1'
#
loop_
_entity.id
_entity.type
_entity.pdbx_description
1 polymer ?
#
loop_
_entity_poly.entity_id
_entity_poly.type
_entity_poly.pdbx_seq_one_letter_code
_entity_poly.pdbx_strand_id
1 'polypeptide(L)'
;MLLALLCCLLWGSQICAGHFPRACASSESLMQKKCCPPWRGDGSPCGQLSGRGSCQDVLISNAPLGPQFPFTGVDDRESWPSVFYNRTCQCSGNFMGFNCGNCKFGFRGPNCTEKQLLVRRNIFDLSVPEKDRFLAYLTLAKSTISKDYVIPTGTYGQMNNGSTPMFSDVNIYDLFVWMHYYVSRDTLLGGSEIWRDIDFAHEAPGFLPWHRLFLLLWEQEIRELTGDENFTIPYWDWRDAESCDICTDEYMGGRHPANPNLLSPGSFFSSWQIICSRLEEYNRRQTLCDGTPEGPLLRNPGNHDKTRTPRLPSSDDVELCLRLTQYESDSMDRTANFSFRNTLEGFASPLTGIADASQSSMHNALHIYMNGTMSQVQGSANDPIFLLHHAFVDSIFEQWLRRHRPLQEVYPEANAPIGHNRGSYMVPFIPLYRNGDFFISSRDLGYEYSYLQDSGPGFFQNYIAPYLEQARQIWPWLLGAALVGAVLAAMLAGLICLLGRHKRKQLPEEKQPLLMEKEDYHSLLYQSHL
;
A
#
# COMPACT_ATOMS: atom_id res chain seq x y z
N MET A 1 32.06 35.78 -26.61
CA MET A 1 30.86 35.01 -26.98
C MET A 1 31.13 33.50 -27.14
N LEU A 2 32.32 33.00 -26.91
CA LEU A 2 32.66 31.57 -26.99
C LEU A 2 32.83 30.89 -25.61
N LEU A 3 32.86 31.65 -24.50
CA LEU A 3 32.98 31.10 -23.13
C LEU A 3 31.62 30.81 -22.47
N ALA A 4 30.51 31.28 -23.03
CA ALA A 4 29.17 31.01 -22.46
C ALA A 4 28.50 29.74 -23.00
N LEU A 5 29.07 29.09 -24.01
CA LEU A 5 28.55 27.84 -24.57
C LEU A 5 29.18 26.57 -23.99
N LEU A 6 30.23 26.69 -23.16
CA LEU A 6 30.88 25.51 -22.53
C LEU A 6 30.34 25.20 -21.13
N CYS A 7 29.56 26.06 -20.51
CA CYS A 7 28.98 25.81 -19.18
C CYS A 7 27.64 25.07 -19.18
N CYS A 8 27.00 24.88 -20.34
CA CYS A 8 25.70 24.17 -20.41
C CYS A 8 25.80 22.66 -20.69
N LEU A 9 27.01 22.09 -20.74
CA LEU A 9 27.22 20.67 -21.06
C LEU A 9 27.68 19.80 -19.87
N LEU A 10 27.65 20.31 -18.65
CA LEU A 10 28.15 19.56 -17.45
C LEU A 10 27.10 19.32 -16.35
N TRP A 11 25.83 19.59 -16.62
CA TRP A 11 24.79 19.10 -15.70
C TRP A 11 24.25 17.78 -16.24
N GLY A 12 25.00 16.71 -15.90
CA GLY A 12 24.59 15.34 -16.11
C GLY A 12 23.38 15.03 -15.23
N SER A 13 22.27 14.80 -15.86
CA SER A 13 21.06 14.26 -15.26
C SER A 13 21.40 12.99 -14.48
N GLN A 14 21.15 12.98 -13.18
CA GLN A 14 21.13 11.82 -12.31
C GLN A 14 19.90 11.00 -12.68
N ILE A 15 20.04 9.70 -12.74
CA ILE A 15 19.10 8.76 -13.30
C ILE A 15 18.78 7.69 -12.27
N CYS A 16 17.52 7.41 -12.07
CA CYS A 16 16.95 6.47 -11.08
C CYS A 16 15.90 5.52 -11.62
N ALA A 17 15.62 4.65 -11.08
CA ALA A 17 15.25 3.44 -10.40
C ALA A 17 13.93 2.76 -10.80
N GLY A 18 13.96 1.50 -11.15
CA GLY A 18 12.90 0.50 -11.08
C GLY A 18 12.39 -0.03 -12.41
N HIS A 19 12.54 -1.34 -12.64
CA HIS A 19 11.97 -2.16 -13.72
C HIS A 19 13.08 -2.85 -14.52
N PHE A 20 12.89 -3.23 -15.82
CA PHE A 20 14.00 -3.79 -16.59
C PHE A 20 14.97 -2.67 -17.03
N PRO A 21 16.13 -2.55 -16.37
CA PRO A 21 17.05 -1.50 -16.77
C PRO A 21 17.52 -1.74 -18.20
N ARG A 22 17.43 -0.71 -19.03
CA ARG A 22 17.91 -0.74 -20.43
C ARG A 22 19.35 -1.26 -20.53
N ALA A 23 20.20 -0.90 -19.57
CA ALA A 23 21.57 -1.37 -19.48
C ALA A 23 21.71 -2.89 -19.25
N CYS A 24 20.64 -3.55 -18.82
CA CYS A 24 20.60 -4.99 -18.54
C CYS A 24 19.80 -5.78 -19.59
N ALA A 25 19.21 -5.12 -20.58
CA ALA A 25 18.38 -5.73 -21.61
C ALA A 25 19.18 -6.22 -22.83
N SER A 26 20.48 -6.37 -22.74
CA SER A 26 21.34 -6.89 -23.79
C SER A 26 21.40 -8.42 -23.78
N SER A 27 21.69 -9.05 -24.94
CA SER A 27 21.93 -10.49 -25.04
C SER A 27 23.00 -10.97 -24.04
N GLU A 28 24.07 -10.21 -23.89
CA GLU A 28 25.15 -10.55 -22.96
C GLU A 28 24.65 -10.58 -21.50
N SER A 29 23.93 -9.54 -21.04
CA SER A 29 23.40 -9.47 -19.69
C SER A 29 22.42 -10.60 -19.39
N LEU A 30 21.54 -10.92 -20.36
CA LEU A 30 20.55 -11.98 -20.21
C LEU A 30 21.18 -13.37 -20.21
N MET A 31 22.13 -13.66 -21.12
CA MET A 31 22.83 -14.94 -21.14
C MET A 31 23.68 -15.16 -19.91
N GLN A 32 24.36 -14.11 -19.41
CA GLN A 32 25.14 -14.17 -18.17
C GLN A 32 24.24 -14.10 -16.92
N LYS A 33 22.95 -13.85 -17.07
CA LYS A 33 22.01 -13.59 -15.98
C LYS A 33 22.53 -12.54 -14.98
N LYS A 34 23.09 -11.45 -15.50
CA LYS A 34 23.76 -10.42 -14.71
C LYS A 34 23.25 -9.03 -15.04
N CYS A 35 22.78 -8.31 -14.02
CA CYS A 35 22.40 -6.91 -14.10
C CYS A 35 23.20 -6.08 -13.09
N CYS A 36 24.42 -5.69 -13.48
CA CYS A 36 25.32 -4.89 -12.65
C CYS A 36 25.91 -3.73 -13.47
N PRO A 37 25.08 -2.79 -13.95
CA PRO A 37 25.56 -1.69 -14.76
C PRO A 37 26.46 -0.74 -13.96
N PRO A 38 27.36 -0.01 -14.66
CA PRO A 38 28.25 0.93 -14.01
C PRO A 38 27.47 2.15 -13.52
N TRP A 39 27.88 2.69 -12.36
CA TRP A 39 27.45 4.01 -11.94
C TRP A 39 28.24 5.09 -12.70
N ARG A 40 27.54 6.07 -13.26
CA ARG A 40 28.17 7.10 -14.11
C ARG A 40 29.19 7.98 -13.38
N GLY A 41 29.06 8.10 -12.04
CA GLY A 41 29.93 9.00 -11.24
C GLY A 41 31.37 8.50 -11.12
N ASP A 42 31.61 7.16 -11.17
CA ASP A 42 32.96 6.60 -11.09
C ASP A 42 33.25 5.53 -12.17
N GLY A 43 32.26 5.21 -13.00
CA GLY A 43 32.38 4.23 -14.08
C GLY A 43 32.50 2.76 -13.64
N SER A 44 32.49 2.48 -12.34
CA SER A 44 32.58 1.11 -11.83
C SER A 44 31.20 0.44 -11.73
N PRO A 45 31.10 -0.90 -11.87
CA PRO A 45 29.86 -1.62 -11.66
C PRO A 45 29.28 -1.30 -10.27
N CYS A 46 28.00 -0.91 -10.24
CA CYS A 46 27.28 -0.57 -8.99
C CYS A 46 27.93 0.55 -8.16
N GLY A 47 28.81 1.38 -8.74
CA GLY A 47 29.56 2.40 -7.99
C GLY A 47 30.51 1.83 -6.93
N GLN A 48 31.11 0.66 -7.21
CA GLN A 48 31.93 -0.06 -6.24
C GLN A 48 33.16 0.74 -5.78
N LEU A 49 33.80 1.51 -6.68
CA LEU A 49 34.96 2.34 -6.33
C LEU A 49 34.58 3.45 -5.34
N SER A 50 33.36 3.96 -5.41
CA SER A 50 32.83 4.98 -4.49
C SER A 50 32.12 4.39 -3.27
N GLY A 51 32.16 3.07 -3.08
CA GLY A 51 31.52 2.39 -1.95
C GLY A 51 30.00 2.38 -1.99
N ARG A 52 29.37 2.67 -3.15
CA ARG A 52 27.91 2.74 -3.28
C ARG A 52 27.23 1.38 -3.27
N GLY A 53 27.91 0.34 -3.76
CA GLY A 53 27.41 -1.01 -3.79
C GLY A 53 28.37 -1.96 -4.50
N SER A 54 27.92 -3.19 -4.70
CA SER A 54 28.69 -4.21 -5.42
C SER A 54 27.78 -5.18 -6.15
N CYS A 55 28.32 -5.82 -7.20
CA CYS A 55 27.64 -6.85 -7.96
C CYS A 55 27.67 -8.17 -7.19
N GLN A 56 26.50 -8.63 -6.69
CA GLN A 56 26.40 -9.80 -5.82
C GLN A 56 25.36 -10.78 -6.33
N ASP A 57 25.46 -12.03 -5.89
CA ASP A 57 24.48 -13.07 -6.16
C ASP A 57 23.14 -12.75 -5.46
N VAL A 58 22.05 -13.03 -6.14
CA VAL A 58 20.70 -12.84 -5.61
C VAL A 58 20.37 -13.98 -4.65
N LEU A 59 20.01 -13.63 -3.43
CA LEU A 59 19.61 -14.58 -2.39
C LEU A 59 18.09 -14.76 -2.38
N ILE A 60 17.62 -15.85 -2.97
CA ILE A 60 16.20 -16.21 -2.99
C ILE A 60 15.77 -16.73 -1.62
N SER A 61 14.61 -16.33 -1.17
CA SER A 61 13.98 -16.87 0.06
C SER A 61 13.56 -18.32 -0.17
N ASN A 62 13.88 -19.20 0.79
CA ASN A 62 13.43 -20.60 0.81
C ASN A 62 12.20 -20.79 1.69
N ALA A 63 11.51 -19.71 2.06
CA ALA A 63 10.31 -19.78 2.87
C ALA A 63 9.22 -20.59 2.16
N PRO A 64 8.54 -21.53 2.83
CA PRO A 64 7.49 -22.33 2.23
C PRO A 64 6.37 -21.48 1.64
N LEU A 65 5.84 -21.91 0.52
CA LEU A 65 4.63 -21.34 -0.11
C LEU A 65 3.38 -22.05 0.42
N GLY A 66 2.24 -21.37 0.33
CA GLY A 66 0.94 -21.96 0.66
C GLY A 66 0.63 -23.14 -0.28
N PRO A 67 0.01 -24.21 0.20
CA PRO A 67 -0.25 -25.41 -0.59
C PRO A 67 -1.23 -25.20 -1.74
N GLN A 68 -2.06 -24.17 -1.68
CA GLN A 68 -3.02 -23.77 -2.73
C GLN A 68 -2.35 -23.02 -3.88
N PHE A 69 -1.09 -22.63 -3.75
CA PHE A 69 -0.34 -21.85 -4.74
C PHE A 69 0.95 -22.61 -5.14
N PRO A 70 0.84 -23.77 -5.80
CA PRO A 70 2.00 -24.56 -6.15
C PRO A 70 2.87 -23.81 -7.17
N PHE A 71 4.20 -23.93 -7.00
CA PHE A 71 5.15 -23.47 -7.99
C PHE A 71 5.03 -24.33 -9.24
N THR A 72 4.72 -23.70 -10.39
CA THR A 72 4.57 -24.42 -11.67
C THR A 72 5.86 -24.44 -12.48
N GLY A 73 6.74 -23.47 -12.27
CA GLY A 73 7.99 -23.32 -13.00
C GLY A 73 7.82 -22.81 -14.44
N VAL A 74 6.62 -22.39 -14.81
CA VAL A 74 6.27 -21.95 -16.16
C VAL A 74 6.29 -20.44 -16.30
N ASP A 75 5.79 -19.71 -15.29
CA ASP A 75 5.72 -18.27 -15.33
C ASP A 75 7.04 -17.62 -14.84
N ASP A 76 7.58 -16.72 -15.64
CA ASP A 76 8.82 -15.99 -15.31
C ASP A 76 8.73 -15.26 -13.95
N ARG A 77 7.54 -14.84 -13.51
CA ARG A 77 7.32 -14.17 -12.24
C ARG A 77 7.56 -15.08 -11.04
N GLU A 78 7.29 -16.38 -11.18
CA GLU A 78 7.49 -17.37 -10.11
C GLU A 78 8.95 -17.48 -9.69
N SER A 79 9.87 -17.33 -10.66
CA SER A 79 11.32 -17.40 -10.46
C SER A 79 11.99 -16.02 -10.44
N TRP A 80 11.23 -14.97 -10.18
CA TRP A 80 11.75 -13.60 -10.09
C TRP A 80 12.77 -13.44 -8.95
N PRO A 81 13.91 -12.77 -9.17
CA PRO A 81 14.42 -12.26 -10.45
C PRO A 81 15.31 -13.27 -11.19
N SER A 82 15.55 -14.47 -10.65
CA SER A 82 16.58 -15.43 -11.11
C SER A 82 16.28 -16.01 -12.49
N VAL A 83 15.05 -15.90 -12.98
CA VAL A 83 14.75 -16.20 -14.38
C VAL A 83 15.57 -15.32 -15.33
N PHE A 84 15.69 -14.03 -15.02
CA PHE A 84 16.45 -13.06 -15.82
C PHE A 84 17.85 -12.80 -15.26
N TYR A 85 18.00 -12.65 -13.93
CA TYR A 85 19.27 -12.24 -13.32
C TYR A 85 19.55 -12.98 -12.01
N ASN A 86 20.69 -13.67 -11.97
CA ASN A 86 21.22 -14.31 -10.76
C ASN A 86 22.17 -13.38 -9.99
N ARG A 87 22.64 -12.29 -10.64
CA ARG A 87 23.51 -11.30 -10.03
C ARG A 87 23.01 -9.90 -10.34
N THR A 88 22.86 -9.09 -9.29
CA THR A 88 22.42 -7.70 -9.41
C THR A 88 23.26 -6.78 -8.52
N CYS A 89 23.14 -5.47 -8.74
CA CYS A 89 23.70 -4.51 -7.81
C CYS A 89 23.01 -4.60 -6.46
N GLN A 90 23.79 -4.82 -5.41
CA GLN A 90 23.35 -4.65 -4.02
C GLN A 90 24.01 -3.41 -3.45
N CYS A 91 23.16 -2.45 -3.10
CA CYS A 91 23.63 -1.11 -2.72
C CYS A 91 23.90 -1.03 -1.22
N SER A 92 24.92 -0.24 -0.86
CA SER A 92 25.39 -0.03 0.51
C SER A 92 24.81 1.25 1.12
N GLY A 93 24.70 1.31 2.44
CA GLY A 93 24.28 2.52 3.15
C GLY A 93 22.91 3.02 2.70
N ASN A 94 22.83 4.30 2.35
CA ASN A 94 21.60 4.95 1.89
C ASN A 94 21.52 5.08 0.36
N PHE A 95 22.31 4.29 -0.38
CA PHE A 95 22.22 4.24 -1.84
C PHE A 95 21.23 3.19 -2.31
N MET A 96 20.59 3.43 -3.46
CA MET A 96 19.69 2.52 -4.14
C MET A 96 19.76 2.71 -5.67
N GLY A 97 18.88 2.03 -6.40
CA GLY A 97 18.84 2.06 -7.86
C GLY A 97 19.56 0.85 -8.49
N PHE A 98 19.28 0.59 -9.76
CA PHE A 98 19.82 -0.57 -10.48
C PHE A 98 21.37 -0.55 -10.63
N ASN A 99 21.97 0.62 -10.42
CA ASN A 99 23.44 0.84 -10.44
C ASN A 99 23.94 1.53 -9.17
N CYS A 100 23.12 1.60 -8.11
CA CYS A 100 23.36 2.31 -6.84
C CYS A 100 23.62 3.81 -7.01
N GLY A 101 23.04 4.40 -8.06
CA GLY A 101 23.20 5.83 -8.38
C GLY A 101 22.37 6.77 -7.52
N ASN A 102 21.35 6.25 -6.87
CA ASN A 102 20.30 7.02 -6.19
C ASN A 102 20.36 6.93 -4.69
N CYS A 103 19.59 7.80 -4.05
CA CYS A 103 19.36 7.74 -2.61
C CYS A 103 18.13 6.87 -2.28
N LYS A 104 18.23 6.09 -1.19
CA LYS A 104 17.06 5.43 -0.60
C LYS A 104 15.97 6.44 -0.30
N PHE A 105 14.73 5.98 -0.32
CA PHE A 105 13.59 6.79 0.08
C PHE A 105 13.86 7.46 1.44
N GLY A 106 13.49 8.73 1.56
CA GLY A 106 13.76 9.54 2.76
C GLY A 106 15.16 10.13 2.86
N PHE A 107 16.01 9.94 1.85
CA PHE A 107 17.34 10.52 1.79
C PHE A 107 17.55 11.31 0.50
N ARG A 108 18.42 12.30 0.54
CA ARG A 108 18.80 13.15 -0.59
C ARG A 108 20.26 13.60 -0.52
N GLY A 109 20.66 14.37 -1.53
CA GLY A 109 22.01 14.90 -1.68
C GLY A 109 22.97 13.90 -2.33
N PRO A 110 24.18 14.35 -2.74
CA PRO A 110 25.09 13.54 -3.55
C PRO A 110 25.62 12.29 -2.83
N ASN A 111 25.66 12.32 -1.50
CA ASN A 111 26.11 11.22 -0.65
C ASN A 111 24.96 10.54 0.09
N CYS A 112 23.71 10.90 -0.18
CA CYS A 112 22.50 10.34 0.45
C CYS A 112 22.54 10.39 1.99
N THR A 113 23.03 11.49 2.55
CA THR A 113 23.17 11.69 4.00
C THR A 113 22.12 12.61 4.59
N GLU A 114 21.50 13.44 3.77
CA GLU A 114 20.46 14.36 4.21
C GLU A 114 19.12 13.66 4.27
N LYS A 115 18.44 13.74 5.42
CA LYS A 115 17.07 13.23 5.54
C LYS A 115 16.09 14.20 4.87
N GLN A 116 15.09 13.63 4.22
CA GLN A 116 13.97 14.35 3.62
C GLN A 116 12.66 13.75 4.12
N LEU A 117 11.69 14.60 4.45
CA LEU A 117 10.33 14.21 4.77
C LEU A 117 9.38 15.04 3.89
N LEU A 118 8.69 14.38 2.98
CA LEU A 118 7.75 15.01 2.06
C LEU A 118 6.31 14.78 2.52
N VAL A 119 5.39 15.67 2.13
CA VAL A 119 4.00 15.61 2.58
C VAL A 119 3.09 15.40 1.38
N ARG A 120 2.41 14.25 1.35
CA ARG A 120 1.28 14.01 0.43
C ARG A 120 0.06 14.74 0.95
N ARG A 121 -0.53 15.59 0.10
CA ARG A 121 -1.69 16.41 0.44
C ARG A 121 -2.94 15.93 -0.27
N ASN A 122 -4.12 16.25 0.27
CA ASN A 122 -5.37 16.06 -0.45
C ASN A 122 -5.33 16.88 -1.74
N ILE A 123 -5.84 16.32 -2.84
CA ILE A 123 -5.89 17.01 -4.15
C ILE A 123 -6.65 18.35 -4.05
N PHE A 124 -7.62 18.45 -3.16
CA PHE A 124 -8.40 19.67 -2.92
C PHE A 124 -7.65 20.72 -2.09
N ASP A 125 -6.58 20.35 -1.38
CA ASP A 125 -5.73 21.26 -0.62
C ASP A 125 -4.62 21.89 -1.48
N LEU A 126 -4.49 21.47 -2.74
CA LEU A 126 -3.52 22.05 -3.65
C LEU A 126 -4.00 23.40 -4.15
N SER A 127 -3.13 24.40 -4.16
CA SER A 127 -3.37 25.64 -4.88
C SER A 127 -3.49 25.38 -6.39
N VAL A 128 -4.17 26.27 -7.11
CA VAL A 128 -4.32 26.13 -8.58
C VAL A 128 -2.99 25.90 -9.30
N PRO A 129 -1.90 26.66 -9.03
CA PRO A 129 -0.61 26.39 -9.68
C PRO A 129 0.00 25.03 -9.35
N GLU A 130 -0.20 24.52 -8.12
CA GLU A 130 0.30 23.20 -7.72
C GLU A 130 -0.48 22.08 -8.41
N LYS A 131 -1.80 22.21 -8.48
CA LYS A 131 -2.66 21.28 -9.18
C LYS A 131 -2.34 21.25 -10.68
N ASP A 132 -2.24 22.40 -11.33
CA ASP A 132 -1.92 22.50 -12.75
C ASP A 132 -0.53 21.90 -13.06
N ARG A 133 0.43 22.12 -12.18
CA ARG A 133 1.76 21.50 -12.26
C ARG A 133 1.69 19.98 -12.15
N PHE A 134 0.90 19.45 -11.20
CA PHE A 134 0.67 18.00 -11.07
C PHE A 134 0.11 17.41 -12.38
N LEU A 135 -0.95 18.01 -12.94
CA LEU A 135 -1.55 17.57 -14.20
C LEU A 135 -0.57 17.64 -15.39
N ALA A 136 0.23 18.71 -15.44
CA ALA A 136 1.27 18.88 -16.45
C ALA A 136 2.36 17.79 -16.34
N TYR A 137 2.75 17.41 -15.12
CA TYR A 137 3.75 16.35 -14.90
C TYR A 137 3.25 14.98 -15.35
N LEU A 138 1.98 14.66 -15.12
CA LEU A 138 1.34 13.45 -15.66
C LEU A 138 1.43 13.41 -17.19
N THR A 139 1.08 14.52 -17.83
CA THR A 139 1.13 14.64 -19.30
C THR A 139 2.57 14.56 -19.82
N LEU A 140 3.52 15.18 -19.13
CA LEU A 140 4.94 15.10 -19.47
C LEU A 140 5.45 13.66 -19.39
N ALA A 141 5.10 12.92 -18.32
CA ALA A 141 5.44 11.51 -18.16
C ALA A 141 4.86 10.64 -19.29
N LYS A 142 3.62 10.91 -19.72
CA LYS A 142 2.95 10.20 -20.81
C LYS A 142 3.59 10.45 -22.18
N SER A 143 4.27 11.58 -22.36
CA SER A 143 4.92 11.95 -23.62
C SER A 143 6.44 11.74 -23.67
N THR A 144 7.05 11.39 -22.52
CA THR A 144 8.52 11.26 -22.43
C THR A 144 8.90 9.78 -22.32
N ILE A 145 9.70 9.31 -23.29
CA ILE A 145 10.25 7.94 -23.27
C ILE A 145 11.22 7.79 -22.10
N SER A 146 11.09 6.69 -21.35
CA SER A 146 12.03 6.35 -20.29
C SER A 146 13.44 6.14 -20.86
N LYS A 147 14.43 6.82 -20.27
CA LYS A 147 15.83 6.72 -20.70
C LYS A 147 16.50 5.45 -20.17
N ASP A 148 16.04 4.99 -19.01
CA ASP A 148 16.72 3.96 -18.22
C ASP A 148 16.03 2.62 -18.26
N TYR A 149 14.75 2.59 -18.66
CA TYR A 149 13.94 1.38 -18.61
C TYR A 149 13.30 1.06 -19.94
N VAL A 150 13.09 -0.25 -20.11
CA VAL A 150 12.38 -0.87 -21.22
C VAL A 150 11.40 -1.89 -20.66
N ILE A 151 10.41 -2.25 -21.46
CA ILE A 151 9.47 -3.33 -21.13
C ILE A 151 9.79 -4.58 -21.94
N PRO A 152 9.82 -5.77 -21.34
CA PRO A 152 9.87 -7.02 -22.09
C PRO A 152 8.56 -7.26 -22.84
N THR A 153 8.68 -7.67 -24.08
CA THR A 153 7.56 -7.99 -24.98
C THR A 153 7.39 -9.49 -25.19
N GLY A 154 8.27 -10.28 -24.58
CA GLY A 154 8.23 -11.74 -24.55
C GLY A 154 8.71 -12.29 -23.21
N THR A 155 8.37 -13.54 -22.92
CA THR A 155 8.90 -14.28 -21.78
C THR A 155 10.39 -14.60 -21.98
N TYR A 156 11.11 -14.93 -20.89
CA TYR A 156 12.51 -15.34 -20.99
C TYR A 156 12.68 -16.55 -21.91
N GLY A 157 11.75 -17.50 -21.87
CA GLY A 157 11.75 -18.67 -22.76
C GLY A 157 11.58 -18.29 -24.24
N GLN A 158 10.72 -17.30 -24.55
CA GLN A 158 10.56 -16.76 -25.91
C GLN A 158 11.79 -15.99 -26.40
N MET A 159 12.58 -15.44 -25.48
CA MET A 159 13.88 -14.82 -25.78
C MET A 159 15.02 -15.84 -26.03
N ASN A 160 14.72 -17.12 -26.23
CA ASN A 160 15.70 -18.18 -26.43
C ASN A 160 16.83 -18.15 -25.38
N ASN A 161 16.45 -18.12 -24.12
CA ASN A 161 17.38 -18.00 -22.99
C ASN A 161 18.31 -16.78 -23.06
N GLY A 162 17.77 -15.65 -23.54
CA GLY A 162 18.50 -14.40 -23.61
C GLY A 162 19.28 -14.15 -24.92
N SER A 163 19.36 -15.14 -25.81
CA SER A 163 20.07 -14.98 -27.10
C SER A 163 19.37 -13.99 -28.06
N THR A 164 18.07 -13.78 -27.90
CA THR A 164 17.26 -12.88 -28.72
C THR A 164 16.43 -11.96 -27.82
N PRO A 165 16.98 -10.86 -27.32
CA PRO A 165 16.24 -9.93 -26.45
C PRO A 165 14.98 -9.39 -27.12
N MET A 166 13.88 -9.40 -26.38
CA MET A 166 12.59 -8.85 -26.82
C MET A 166 12.16 -7.76 -25.83
N PHE A 167 12.56 -6.53 -26.16
CA PHE A 167 12.25 -5.35 -25.34
C PHE A 167 11.79 -4.19 -26.23
N SER A 168 10.90 -3.36 -25.70
CA SER A 168 10.42 -2.15 -26.35
C SER A 168 10.65 -0.92 -25.46
N ASP A 169 10.83 0.22 -26.12
CA ASP A 169 10.80 1.53 -25.49
C ASP A 169 9.37 1.84 -25.02
N VAL A 170 9.26 2.56 -23.93
CA VAL A 170 7.99 2.96 -23.32
C VAL A 170 8.13 4.35 -22.71
N ASN A 171 7.06 5.14 -22.70
CA ASN A 171 7.07 6.39 -21.96
C ASN A 171 7.00 6.12 -20.43
N ILE A 172 7.37 7.13 -19.65
CA ILE A 172 7.47 6.99 -18.18
C ILE A 172 6.12 6.59 -17.57
N TYR A 173 5.01 7.18 -18.00
CA TYR A 173 3.70 6.83 -17.45
C TYR A 173 3.33 5.37 -17.79
N ASP A 174 3.45 4.98 -19.04
CA ASP A 174 3.08 3.65 -19.51
C ASP A 174 4.01 2.55 -19.01
N LEU A 175 5.24 2.87 -18.59
CA LEU A 175 6.11 1.96 -17.88
C LEU A 175 5.45 1.44 -16.61
N PHE A 176 4.84 2.32 -15.81
CA PHE A 176 4.10 1.94 -14.59
C PHE A 176 2.80 1.20 -14.90
N VAL A 177 2.10 1.57 -15.97
CA VAL A 177 0.94 0.81 -16.46
C VAL A 177 1.35 -0.62 -16.82
N TRP A 178 2.44 -0.77 -17.56
CA TRP A 178 2.97 -2.08 -17.93
C TRP A 178 3.36 -2.92 -16.71
N MET A 179 3.94 -2.31 -15.69
CA MET A 179 4.31 -3.01 -14.45
C MET A 179 3.10 -3.58 -13.73
N HIS A 180 2.07 -2.76 -13.57
CA HIS A 180 0.83 -3.18 -12.95
C HIS A 180 0.14 -4.31 -13.75
N TYR A 181 0.14 -4.20 -15.07
CA TYR A 181 -0.27 -5.28 -15.95
C TYR A 181 0.58 -6.54 -15.76
N TYR A 182 1.92 -6.42 -15.80
CA TYR A 182 2.81 -7.56 -15.76
C TYR A 182 2.69 -8.35 -14.45
N VAL A 183 2.51 -7.68 -13.34
CA VAL A 183 2.39 -8.33 -12.03
C VAL A 183 1.06 -9.03 -11.85
N SER A 184 -0.02 -8.52 -12.45
CA SER A 184 -1.40 -9.01 -12.30
C SER A 184 -1.95 -9.77 -13.52
N ARG A 185 -1.15 -9.94 -14.59
CA ARG A 185 -1.57 -10.69 -15.77
C ARG A 185 -1.81 -12.17 -15.47
N ASP A 186 -2.63 -12.80 -16.29
CA ASP A 186 -2.78 -14.26 -16.28
C ASP A 186 -1.45 -14.95 -16.58
N THR A 187 -1.30 -16.17 -16.09
CA THR A 187 -0.11 -17.00 -16.39
C THR A 187 -0.17 -17.53 -17.81
N LEU A 188 0.88 -17.33 -18.59
CA LEU A 188 1.00 -17.82 -19.96
C LEU A 188 1.58 -19.26 -19.92
N LEU A 189 0.71 -20.26 -19.86
CA LEU A 189 1.11 -21.65 -19.67
C LEU A 189 1.40 -22.43 -20.97
N GLY A 190 1.15 -21.86 -22.13
CA GLY A 190 1.35 -22.59 -23.37
C GLY A 190 0.44 -23.82 -23.49
N GLY A 191 -0.88 -23.66 -23.30
CA GLY A 191 -1.85 -24.74 -23.35
C GLY A 191 -3.28 -24.26 -23.20
N SER A 192 -4.23 -25.20 -23.00
CA SER A 192 -5.65 -24.87 -22.81
C SER A 192 -5.97 -24.37 -21.38
N GLU A 193 -5.05 -24.52 -20.44
CA GLU A 193 -5.23 -24.10 -19.05
C GLU A 193 -4.51 -22.78 -18.79
N ILE A 194 -5.27 -21.75 -18.50
CA ILE A 194 -4.78 -20.46 -18.05
C ILE A 194 -5.05 -20.39 -16.55
N TRP A 195 -3.99 -20.28 -15.75
CA TRP A 195 -4.11 -20.02 -14.33
C TRP A 195 -4.41 -18.52 -14.15
N ARG A 196 -5.64 -18.20 -13.80
CA ARG A 196 -6.12 -16.83 -13.69
C ARG A 196 -5.94 -16.24 -12.29
N ASP A 197 -5.58 -17.09 -11.33
CA ASP A 197 -5.57 -16.74 -9.91
C ASP A 197 -4.16 -16.47 -9.34
N ILE A 198 -3.13 -16.30 -10.20
CA ILE A 198 -1.79 -15.93 -9.74
C ILE A 198 -1.56 -14.44 -9.97
N ASP A 199 -1.65 -13.67 -8.90
CA ASP A 199 -1.33 -12.26 -8.88
C ASP A 199 -0.19 -12.02 -7.88
N PHE A 200 0.78 -11.16 -8.21
CA PHE A 200 1.94 -10.88 -7.36
C PHE A 200 1.83 -9.53 -6.63
N ALA A 201 0.71 -8.80 -6.81
CA ALA A 201 0.44 -7.52 -6.19
C ALA A 201 -0.94 -7.42 -5.52
N HIS A 202 -1.86 -8.35 -5.80
CA HIS A 202 -3.24 -8.30 -5.31
C HIS A 202 -3.63 -9.58 -4.59
N GLU A 203 -4.81 -9.54 -3.96
CA GLU A 203 -5.50 -10.68 -3.33
C GLU A 203 -4.71 -11.38 -2.21
N ALA A 204 -3.54 -10.84 -1.80
CA ALA A 204 -2.63 -11.50 -0.88
C ALA A 204 -1.77 -10.48 -0.09
N PRO A 205 -0.98 -10.90 0.91
CA PRO A 205 -0.26 -10.00 1.81
C PRO A 205 0.56 -8.90 1.14
N GLY A 206 1.06 -9.11 -0.07
CA GLY A 206 1.87 -8.14 -0.82
C GLY A 206 1.11 -6.91 -1.31
N PHE A 207 -0.22 -6.89 -1.28
CA PHE A 207 -1.03 -5.80 -1.85
C PHE A 207 -0.58 -4.42 -1.36
N LEU A 208 -0.56 -4.18 -0.06
CA LEU A 208 -0.24 -2.85 0.48
C LEU A 208 1.23 -2.47 0.30
N PRO A 209 2.23 -3.32 0.62
CA PRO A 209 3.63 -2.99 0.40
C PRO A 209 3.98 -2.78 -1.08
N TRP A 210 3.41 -3.57 -1.99
CA TRP A 210 3.68 -3.44 -3.42
C TRP A 210 3.21 -2.09 -3.98
N HIS A 211 1.97 -1.70 -3.68
CA HIS A 211 1.42 -0.42 -4.14
C HIS A 211 2.11 0.77 -3.46
N ARG A 212 2.56 0.64 -2.22
CA ARG A 212 3.40 1.65 -1.54
C ARG A 212 4.71 1.87 -2.30
N LEU A 213 5.41 0.81 -2.66
CA LEU A 213 6.64 0.89 -3.47
C LEU A 213 6.36 1.49 -4.84
N PHE A 214 5.30 1.04 -5.51
CA PHE A 214 4.88 1.57 -6.81
C PHE A 214 4.71 3.09 -6.80
N LEU A 215 4.01 3.65 -5.81
CA LEU A 215 3.83 5.10 -5.65
C LEU A 215 5.15 5.82 -5.39
N LEU A 216 6.02 5.27 -4.56
CA LEU A 216 7.32 5.86 -4.25
C LEU A 216 8.23 5.93 -5.47
N LEU A 217 8.28 4.88 -6.27
CA LEU A 217 9.04 4.85 -7.52
C LEU A 217 8.46 5.81 -8.55
N TRP A 218 7.14 5.90 -8.63
CA TRP A 218 6.47 6.84 -9.52
C TRP A 218 6.82 8.29 -9.17
N GLU A 219 6.77 8.65 -7.89
CA GLU A 219 7.20 9.97 -7.42
C GLU A 219 8.67 10.25 -7.74
N GLN A 220 9.53 9.25 -7.60
CA GLN A 220 10.94 9.37 -7.88
C GLN A 220 11.21 9.63 -9.37
N GLU A 221 10.57 8.90 -10.28
CA GLU A 221 10.67 9.11 -11.73
C GLU A 221 10.22 10.54 -12.11
N ILE A 222 9.16 11.05 -11.50
CA ILE A 222 8.71 12.42 -11.76
C ILE A 222 9.69 13.46 -11.24
N ARG A 223 10.24 13.27 -10.03
CA ARG A 223 11.29 14.18 -9.50
C ARG A 223 12.47 14.26 -10.44
N GLU A 224 12.87 13.15 -11.01
CA GLU A 224 13.98 13.10 -11.96
C GLU A 224 13.65 13.70 -13.32
N LEU A 225 12.46 13.41 -13.84
CA LEU A 225 11.97 13.96 -15.08
C LEU A 225 11.90 15.48 -15.04
N THR A 226 11.46 16.03 -13.92
CA THR A 226 11.12 17.45 -13.79
C THR A 226 12.15 18.29 -13.04
N GLY A 227 13.01 17.66 -12.23
CA GLY A 227 13.89 18.34 -11.29
C GLY A 227 13.18 18.90 -10.05
N ASP A 228 11.87 18.62 -9.88
CA ASP A 228 11.09 19.05 -8.71
C ASP A 228 11.27 18.03 -7.56
N GLU A 229 12.33 18.19 -6.77
CA GLU A 229 12.67 17.27 -5.67
C GLU A 229 11.59 17.17 -4.58
N ASN A 230 10.64 18.12 -4.54
CA ASN A 230 9.56 18.13 -3.55
C ASN A 230 8.25 17.55 -4.07
N PHE A 231 8.24 17.05 -5.29
CA PHE A 231 7.04 16.46 -5.87
C PHE A 231 6.54 15.26 -5.05
N THR A 232 5.24 15.23 -4.79
CA THR A 232 4.50 14.09 -4.23
C THR A 232 3.20 13.87 -4.98
N ILE A 233 2.74 12.63 -5.04
CA ILE A 233 1.40 12.30 -5.52
C ILE A 233 0.38 12.83 -4.49
N PRO A 234 -0.62 13.64 -4.90
CA PRO A 234 -1.72 13.99 -4.01
C PRO A 234 -2.62 12.77 -3.80
N TYR A 235 -3.33 12.71 -2.66
CA TYR A 235 -4.35 11.70 -2.47
C TYR A 235 -5.75 12.27 -2.70
N TRP A 236 -6.68 11.40 -3.06
CA TRP A 236 -8.11 11.69 -3.07
C TRP A 236 -8.78 10.99 -1.89
N ASP A 237 -9.24 11.78 -0.93
CA ASP A 237 -10.04 11.27 0.19
C ASP A 237 -11.48 11.04 -0.29
N TRP A 238 -11.76 9.80 -0.63
CA TRP A 238 -13.05 9.37 -1.16
C TRP A 238 -14.05 8.94 -0.09
N ARG A 239 -13.71 9.09 1.19
CA ARG A 239 -14.64 8.78 2.29
C ARG A 239 -15.88 9.64 2.18
N ASP A 240 -17.04 9.00 2.32
CA ASP A 240 -18.36 9.65 2.26
C ASP A 240 -18.65 10.40 0.94
N ALA A 241 -17.88 10.14 -0.11
CA ALA A 241 -18.13 10.74 -1.41
C ALA A 241 -19.43 10.19 -2.03
N GLU A 242 -20.35 11.10 -2.36
CA GLU A 242 -21.60 10.74 -3.03
C GLU A 242 -21.41 10.51 -4.53
N SER A 243 -20.37 11.12 -5.11
CA SER A 243 -20.00 11.02 -6.52
C SER A 243 -18.50 11.25 -6.70
N CYS A 244 -18.02 11.06 -7.94
CA CYS A 244 -16.64 11.40 -8.28
C CYS A 244 -16.47 12.92 -8.40
N ASP A 245 -16.15 13.59 -7.30
CA ASP A 245 -15.96 15.03 -7.22
C ASP A 245 -14.68 15.54 -7.91
N ILE A 246 -13.68 14.64 -8.11
CA ILE A 246 -12.49 14.92 -8.92
C ILE A 246 -12.67 14.66 -10.43
N CYS A 247 -13.83 14.11 -10.85
CA CYS A 247 -14.13 13.85 -12.27
C CYS A 247 -14.62 15.11 -12.99
N THR A 248 -13.86 16.19 -12.93
CA THR A 248 -14.12 17.46 -13.62
C THR A 248 -12.91 17.85 -14.48
N ASP A 249 -13.10 18.71 -15.46
CA ASP A 249 -12.00 19.18 -16.33
C ASP A 249 -10.96 19.99 -15.57
N GLU A 250 -11.33 20.50 -14.42
CA GLU A 250 -10.42 21.19 -13.51
C GLU A 250 -9.45 20.23 -12.78
N TYR A 251 -9.82 18.95 -12.65
CA TYR A 251 -9.05 17.91 -11.96
C TYR A 251 -8.71 16.76 -12.90
N MET A 252 -9.38 15.63 -12.77
CA MET A 252 -9.01 14.39 -13.44
C MET A 252 -9.80 14.12 -14.73
N GLY A 253 -10.55 15.11 -15.23
CA GLY A 253 -11.31 15.05 -16.45
C GLY A 253 -12.79 14.76 -16.25
N GLY A 254 -13.63 15.62 -16.81
CA GLY A 254 -15.08 15.50 -16.81
C GLY A 254 -15.60 14.49 -17.82
N ARG A 255 -16.91 14.27 -17.81
CA ARG A 255 -17.61 13.39 -18.74
C ARG A 255 -17.77 14.06 -20.10
N HIS A 256 -17.56 13.32 -21.19
CA HIS A 256 -17.82 13.80 -22.54
C HIS A 256 -19.35 14.02 -22.76
N PRO A 257 -19.77 15.16 -23.34
CA PRO A 257 -21.19 15.51 -23.45
C PRO A 257 -22.01 14.57 -24.33
N ALA A 258 -21.39 13.98 -25.36
CA ALA A 258 -22.08 13.09 -26.31
C ALA A 258 -21.84 11.58 -26.05
N ASN A 259 -20.77 11.21 -25.35
CA ASN A 259 -20.46 9.82 -25.04
C ASN A 259 -20.01 9.68 -23.59
N PRO A 260 -20.88 9.18 -22.69
CA PRO A 260 -20.61 9.15 -21.26
C PRO A 260 -19.42 8.26 -20.85
N ASN A 261 -18.91 7.41 -21.73
CA ASN A 261 -17.76 6.55 -21.48
C ASN A 261 -16.42 7.23 -21.79
N LEU A 262 -16.44 8.38 -22.46
CA LEU A 262 -15.24 9.14 -22.80
C LEU A 262 -15.06 10.34 -21.87
N LEU A 263 -13.82 10.83 -21.81
CA LEU A 263 -13.51 12.07 -21.11
C LEU A 263 -13.90 13.30 -21.96
N SER A 264 -14.24 14.38 -21.28
CA SER A 264 -14.50 15.68 -21.90
C SER A 264 -13.32 16.11 -22.78
N PRO A 265 -13.58 16.70 -23.95
CA PRO A 265 -12.51 17.28 -24.80
C PRO A 265 -11.68 18.36 -24.09
N GLY A 266 -12.20 18.99 -23.04
CA GLY A 266 -11.47 19.95 -22.20
C GLY A 266 -10.51 19.33 -21.21
N SER A 267 -10.56 18.03 -21.01
CA SER A 267 -9.68 17.32 -20.08
C SER A 267 -8.26 17.18 -20.62
N PHE A 268 -7.26 17.32 -19.76
CA PHE A 268 -5.85 17.00 -20.04
C PHE A 268 -5.65 15.55 -20.54
N PHE A 269 -6.55 14.66 -20.22
CA PHE A 269 -6.45 13.21 -20.49
C PHE A 269 -7.31 12.74 -21.65
N SER A 270 -8.03 13.65 -22.33
CA SER A 270 -8.98 13.32 -23.41
C SER A 270 -8.35 12.63 -24.62
N SER A 271 -7.07 12.91 -24.88
CA SER A 271 -6.30 12.32 -25.97
C SER A 271 -5.46 11.10 -25.58
N TRP A 272 -5.49 10.71 -24.30
CA TRP A 272 -4.67 9.60 -23.81
C TRP A 272 -5.11 8.28 -24.42
N GLN A 273 -4.11 7.52 -24.84
CA GLN A 273 -4.27 6.15 -25.30
C GLN A 273 -3.88 5.19 -24.17
N ILE A 274 -4.69 4.18 -23.95
CA ILE A 274 -4.40 3.12 -22.99
C ILE A 274 -3.53 2.04 -23.63
N ILE A 275 -2.84 1.27 -22.78
CA ILE A 275 -2.08 0.07 -23.16
C ILE A 275 -2.45 -1.08 -22.22
N CYS A 276 -2.10 -2.31 -22.60
CA CYS A 276 -2.15 -3.49 -21.73
C CYS A 276 -3.53 -3.82 -21.15
N SER A 277 -4.62 -3.44 -21.80
CA SER A 277 -5.99 -3.72 -21.37
C SER A 277 -6.64 -4.90 -22.09
N ARG A 278 -6.03 -5.41 -23.18
CA ARG A 278 -6.58 -6.51 -23.98
C ARG A 278 -6.06 -7.87 -23.53
N LEU A 279 -6.26 -8.19 -22.26
CA LEU A 279 -5.71 -9.40 -21.62
C LEU A 279 -6.03 -10.68 -22.40
N GLU A 280 -7.28 -10.88 -22.80
CA GLU A 280 -7.71 -12.07 -23.56
C GLU A 280 -7.01 -12.20 -24.94
N GLU A 281 -6.62 -11.09 -25.55
CA GLU A 281 -5.86 -11.11 -26.80
C GLU A 281 -4.42 -11.56 -26.55
N TYR A 282 -3.77 -11.06 -25.50
CA TYR A 282 -2.43 -11.46 -25.12
C TYR A 282 -2.40 -12.94 -24.72
N ASN A 283 -3.37 -13.39 -23.92
CA ASN A 283 -3.51 -14.78 -23.53
C ASN A 283 -3.67 -15.72 -24.75
N ARG A 284 -4.54 -15.36 -25.68
CA ARG A 284 -4.74 -16.13 -26.92
C ARG A 284 -3.50 -16.21 -27.78
N ARG A 285 -2.73 -15.13 -27.84
CA ARG A 285 -1.48 -15.06 -28.63
C ARG A 285 -0.28 -15.59 -27.87
N GLN A 286 -0.42 -15.84 -26.56
CA GLN A 286 0.69 -16.17 -25.66
C GLN A 286 1.83 -15.15 -25.72
N THR A 287 1.47 -13.86 -25.73
CA THR A 287 2.41 -12.74 -25.80
C THR A 287 2.24 -11.83 -24.59
N LEU A 288 3.28 -11.09 -24.27
CA LEU A 288 3.17 -9.96 -23.33
C LEU A 288 2.65 -8.71 -24.07
N CYS A 289 2.07 -7.79 -23.29
CA CYS A 289 1.78 -6.45 -23.78
C CYS A 289 3.07 -5.76 -24.21
N ASP A 290 3.09 -5.22 -25.40
CA ASP A 290 4.26 -4.57 -26.02
C ASP A 290 4.23 -3.03 -25.96
N GLY A 291 3.23 -2.46 -25.24
CA GLY A 291 3.05 -1.02 -25.11
C GLY A 291 2.33 -0.36 -26.31
N THR A 292 1.81 -1.13 -27.25
CA THR A 292 1.04 -0.60 -28.36
C THR A 292 -0.26 0.05 -27.87
N PRO A 293 -0.63 1.26 -28.36
CA PRO A 293 -1.90 1.90 -28.03
C PRO A 293 -3.12 1.06 -28.41
N GLU A 294 -4.09 0.96 -27.47
CA GLU A 294 -5.29 0.11 -27.61
C GLU A 294 -6.59 0.88 -27.70
N GLY A 295 -6.56 2.19 -27.60
CA GLY A 295 -7.73 3.06 -27.68
C GLY A 295 -7.74 4.13 -26.60
N PRO A 296 -8.81 4.93 -26.51
CA PRO A 296 -8.91 6.02 -25.55
C PRO A 296 -9.11 5.51 -24.13
N LEU A 297 -8.73 6.35 -23.16
CA LEU A 297 -9.09 6.18 -21.76
C LEU A 297 -10.62 6.22 -21.61
N LEU A 298 -11.18 5.20 -20.97
CA LEU A 298 -12.62 5.08 -20.71
C LEU A 298 -12.91 5.27 -19.23
N ARG A 299 -13.90 6.10 -18.92
CA ARG A 299 -14.37 6.34 -17.55
C ARG A 299 -15.86 6.70 -17.58
N ASN A 300 -16.63 6.03 -16.73
CA ASN A 300 -18.05 6.34 -16.58
C ASN A 300 -18.45 6.11 -15.11
N PRO A 301 -18.05 7.00 -14.19
CA PRO A 301 -18.31 6.82 -12.77
C PRO A 301 -19.80 6.86 -12.45
N GLY A 302 -20.17 6.04 -11.50
CA GLY A 302 -21.56 5.91 -11.04
C GLY A 302 -21.89 4.45 -10.79
N ASN A 303 -22.20 4.09 -9.67
CA ASN A 303 -22.62 2.81 -9.11
C ASN A 303 -23.36 1.86 -10.11
N HIS A 304 -22.64 1.41 -11.13
CA HIS A 304 -23.18 0.59 -12.22
C HIS A 304 -23.46 -0.84 -11.78
N ASP A 305 -22.69 -1.37 -10.85
CA ASP A 305 -22.88 -2.68 -10.23
C ASP A 305 -23.36 -2.52 -8.78
N LYS A 306 -24.63 -2.15 -8.61
CA LYS A 306 -25.24 -1.96 -7.29
C LYS A 306 -25.35 -3.25 -6.47
N THR A 307 -25.20 -4.39 -7.08
CA THR A 307 -25.23 -5.67 -6.39
C THR A 307 -23.90 -5.91 -5.65
N ARG A 308 -22.78 -5.69 -6.33
CA ARG A 308 -21.44 -5.87 -5.77
C ARG A 308 -20.96 -4.66 -4.99
N THR A 309 -21.35 -3.46 -5.43
CA THR A 309 -20.92 -2.19 -4.82
C THR A 309 -22.16 -1.34 -4.53
N PRO A 310 -22.88 -1.60 -3.45
CA PRO A 310 -24.12 -0.90 -3.15
C PRO A 310 -23.91 0.58 -2.84
N ARG A 311 -22.75 0.97 -2.36
CA ARG A 311 -22.35 2.36 -2.05
C ARG A 311 -20.84 2.51 -2.07
N LEU A 312 -20.36 3.74 -2.15
CA LEU A 312 -18.95 4.06 -1.90
C LEU A 312 -18.60 3.91 -0.40
N PRO A 313 -17.33 3.71 -0.07
CA PRO A 313 -16.91 3.56 1.32
C PRO A 313 -17.12 4.84 2.12
N SER A 314 -17.56 4.68 3.36
CA SER A 314 -17.76 5.76 4.33
C SER A 314 -16.57 5.90 5.29
N SER A 315 -16.57 6.99 6.05
CA SER A 315 -15.65 7.17 7.18
C SER A 315 -15.80 6.05 8.22
N ASP A 316 -17.02 5.57 8.46
CA ASP A 316 -17.27 4.45 9.37
C ASP A 316 -16.66 3.13 8.84
N ASP A 317 -16.73 2.86 7.53
CA ASP A 317 -16.10 1.68 6.93
C ASP A 317 -14.59 1.69 7.13
N VAL A 318 -13.95 2.84 6.92
CA VAL A 318 -12.51 3.01 7.15
C VAL A 318 -12.18 2.81 8.64
N GLU A 319 -12.95 3.39 9.55
CA GLU A 319 -12.70 3.23 10.99
C GLU A 319 -12.90 1.78 11.45
N LEU A 320 -13.91 1.07 10.93
CA LEU A 320 -14.12 -0.36 11.21
C LEU A 320 -12.97 -1.21 10.67
N CYS A 321 -12.51 -0.94 9.45
CA CYS A 321 -11.33 -1.58 8.87
C CYS A 321 -10.09 -1.37 9.74
N LEU A 322 -9.85 -0.14 10.20
CA LEU A 322 -8.72 0.22 11.05
C LEU A 322 -8.73 -0.42 12.45
N ARG A 323 -9.87 -0.95 12.92
CA ARG A 323 -9.98 -1.69 14.19
C ARG A 323 -9.47 -3.12 14.10
N LEU A 324 -9.36 -3.69 12.90
CA LEU A 324 -8.81 -5.03 12.72
C LEU A 324 -7.35 -5.05 13.15
N THR A 325 -7.01 -5.94 14.07
CA THR A 325 -5.67 -5.99 14.67
C THR A 325 -4.70 -6.90 13.92
N GLN A 326 -5.22 -7.82 13.12
CA GLN A 326 -4.42 -8.74 12.31
C GLN A 326 -4.21 -8.14 10.92
N TYR A 327 -2.96 -8.06 10.48
CA TYR A 327 -2.65 -7.65 9.11
C TYR A 327 -3.21 -8.64 8.11
N GLU A 328 -3.00 -9.93 8.39
CA GLU A 328 -3.42 -11.04 7.54
C GLU A 328 -3.92 -12.20 8.37
N SER A 329 -4.67 -13.11 7.78
CA SER A 329 -5.18 -14.33 8.42
C SER A 329 -4.81 -15.59 7.62
N ASP A 330 -5.09 -16.76 8.16
CA ASP A 330 -4.53 -18.04 7.72
C ASP A 330 -4.68 -18.38 6.24
N SER A 331 -5.76 -18.00 5.57
CA SER A 331 -5.90 -18.26 4.12
C SER A 331 -4.98 -17.38 3.26
N MET A 332 -4.60 -16.19 3.75
CA MET A 332 -3.69 -15.25 3.08
C MET A 332 -4.07 -14.90 1.63
N ASP A 333 -5.35 -14.99 1.29
CA ASP A 333 -5.92 -14.70 -0.01
C ASP A 333 -7.20 -13.88 0.11
N ARG A 334 -7.99 -13.77 -0.97
CA ARG A 334 -9.27 -13.05 -1.00
C ARG A 334 -10.35 -13.64 -0.08
N THR A 335 -10.16 -14.85 0.44
CA THR A 335 -11.08 -15.49 1.39
C THR A 335 -10.73 -15.24 2.85
N ALA A 336 -9.65 -14.49 3.12
CA ALA A 336 -9.16 -14.20 4.47
C ALA A 336 -10.18 -13.40 5.28
N ASN A 337 -10.66 -13.98 6.39
CA ASN A 337 -11.56 -13.32 7.32
C ASN A 337 -10.78 -12.57 8.40
N PHE A 338 -11.32 -11.43 8.85
CA PHE A 338 -10.73 -10.59 9.89
C PHE A 338 -9.30 -10.10 9.59
N SER A 339 -8.92 -10.09 8.31
CA SER A 339 -7.67 -9.55 7.80
C SER A 339 -7.84 -8.06 7.48
N PHE A 340 -6.97 -7.21 8.03
CA PHE A 340 -6.92 -5.79 7.69
C PHE A 340 -6.65 -5.60 6.19
N ARG A 341 -5.63 -6.33 5.65
CA ARG A 341 -5.29 -6.26 4.23
C ARG A 341 -6.49 -6.62 3.35
N ASN A 342 -7.14 -7.76 3.61
CA ASN A 342 -8.25 -8.24 2.79
C ASN A 342 -9.49 -7.34 2.87
N THR A 343 -9.73 -6.75 4.04
CA THR A 343 -10.83 -5.79 4.23
C THR A 343 -10.53 -4.46 3.51
N LEU A 344 -9.30 -3.92 3.61
CA LEU A 344 -8.92 -2.69 2.91
C LEU A 344 -8.90 -2.88 1.40
N GLU A 345 -8.43 -4.01 0.92
CA GLU A 345 -8.47 -4.36 -0.51
C GLU A 345 -9.91 -4.46 -1.02
N GLY A 346 -10.83 -4.96 -0.19
CA GLY A 346 -12.26 -4.89 -0.46
C GLY A 346 -12.94 -6.23 -0.73
N PHE A 347 -12.30 -7.35 -0.38
CA PHE A 347 -12.89 -8.69 -0.47
C PHE A 347 -13.61 -9.12 0.81
N ALA A 348 -13.34 -8.45 1.94
CA ALA A 348 -14.04 -8.66 3.19
C ALA A 348 -14.84 -7.42 3.59
N SER A 349 -16.02 -7.64 4.19
CA SER A 349 -16.87 -6.54 4.67
C SER A 349 -16.21 -5.83 5.86
N PRO A 350 -16.05 -4.50 5.84
CA PRO A 350 -15.53 -3.77 6.99
C PRO A 350 -16.41 -3.89 8.24
N LEU A 351 -17.74 -4.09 8.04
CA LEU A 351 -18.69 -4.24 9.15
C LEU A 351 -18.54 -5.56 9.89
N THR A 352 -18.31 -6.67 9.16
CA THR A 352 -18.28 -8.02 9.74
C THR A 352 -16.89 -8.63 9.80
N GLY A 353 -15.94 -8.14 9.02
CA GLY A 353 -14.63 -8.74 8.82
C GLY A 353 -14.65 -10.03 8.00
N ILE A 354 -15.81 -10.43 7.49
CA ILE A 354 -15.99 -11.69 6.75
C ILE A 354 -15.84 -11.44 5.25
N ALA A 355 -15.09 -12.30 4.58
CA ALA A 355 -14.92 -12.30 3.14
C ALA A 355 -16.24 -12.69 2.44
N ASP A 356 -16.61 -11.93 1.39
CA ASP A 356 -17.82 -12.13 0.61
C ASP A 356 -17.54 -11.87 -0.87
N ALA A 357 -17.43 -12.94 -1.64
CA ALA A 357 -17.16 -12.87 -3.08
C ALA A 357 -18.28 -12.20 -3.89
N SER A 358 -19.49 -12.04 -3.32
CA SER A 358 -20.63 -11.40 -3.98
C SER A 358 -20.60 -9.87 -3.89
N GLN A 359 -19.76 -9.30 -3.01
CA GLN A 359 -19.67 -7.88 -2.76
C GLN A 359 -18.23 -7.38 -2.93
N SER A 360 -18.10 -6.09 -3.14
CA SER A 360 -16.81 -5.39 -3.13
C SER A 360 -16.96 -4.13 -2.29
N SER A 361 -15.97 -3.90 -1.43
CA SER A 361 -15.95 -2.75 -0.53
C SER A 361 -14.63 -1.98 -0.67
N MET A 362 -14.41 -0.97 0.11
CA MET A 362 -13.15 -0.22 0.25
C MET A 362 -12.48 0.05 -1.11
N HIS A 363 -11.21 -0.34 -1.28
CA HIS A 363 -10.45 -0.14 -2.52
C HIS A 363 -11.18 -0.71 -3.77
N ASN A 364 -11.63 -1.95 -3.74
CA ASN A 364 -12.29 -2.58 -4.89
C ASN A 364 -13.60 -1.88 -5.27
N ALA A 365 -14.36 -1.37 -4.29
CA ALA A 365 -15.59 -0.62 -4.56
C ALA A 365 -15.34 0.61 -5.41
N LEU A 366 -14.21 1.30 -5.19
CA LEU A 366 -13.88 2.48 -5.96
C LEU A 366 -13.51 2.15 -7.41
N HIS A 367 -12.73 1.10 -7.62
CA HIS A 367 -12.42 0.63 -8.96
C HIS A 367 -13.68 0.30 -9.77
N ILE A 368 -14.63 -0.43 -9.17
CA ILE A 368 -15.91 -0.77 -9.79
C ILE A 368 -16.77 0.48 -10.02
N TYR A 369 -16.80 1.41 -9.07
CA TYR A 369 -17.55 2.66 -9.19
C TYR A 369 -17.04 3.53 -10.34
N MET A 370 -15.74 3.65 -10.53
CA MET A 370 -15.14 4.42 -11.61
C MET A 370 -15.44 3.84 -12.99
N ASN A 371 -15.63 2.51 -13.06
CA ASN A 371 -15.96 1.80 -14.29
C ASN A 371 -14.93 2.02 -15.43
N GLY A 372 -15.21 1.54 -16.62
CA GLY A 372 -14.31 1.69 -17.77
C GLY A 372 -12.92 1.11 -17.51
N THR A 373 -11.87 1.87 -17.79
CA THR A 373 -10.49 1.42 -17.66
C THR A 373 -10.11 1.05 -16.22
N MET A 374 -10.61 1.80 -15.23
CA MET A 374 -10.35 1.54 -13.80
C MET A 374 -10.92 0.22 -13.28
N SER A 375 -11.95 -0.33 -13.92
CA SER A 375 -12.61 -1.55 -13.44
C SER A 375 -11.90 -2.85 -13.84
N GLN A 376 -10.86 -2.76 -14.64
CA GLN A 376 -10.02 -3.90 -15.07
C GLN A 376 -8.73 -3.90 -14.27
N VAL A 377 -8.44 -4.93 -13.47
CA VAL A 377 -7.26 -4.97 -12.62
C VAL A 377 -6.00 -4.62 -13.41
N GLN A 378 -5.71 -5.36 -14.48
CA GLN A 378 -4.49 -5.20 -15.28
C GLN A 378 -4.36 -3.83 -15.94
N GLY A 379 -5.48 -3.26 -16.38
CA GLY A 379 -5.53 -1.99 -17.11
C GLY A 379 -5.76 -0.76 -16.24
N SER A 380 -6.07 -0.92 -14.95
CA SER A 380 -6.54 0.18 -14.10
C SER A 380 -5.57 1.34 -13.97
N ALA A 381 -4.26 1.07 -13.95
CA ALA A 381 -3.22 2.09 -13.85
C ALA A 381 -3.12 3.01 -15.07
N ASN A 382 -3.79 2.72 -16.21
CA ASN A 382 -3.92 3.65 -17.32
C ASN A 382 -4.69 4.93 -16.93
N ASP A 383 -5.64 4.82 -15.98
CA ASP A 383 -6.38 5.99 -15.51
C ASP A 383 -5.60 6.68 -14.39
N PRO A 384 -5.24 7.96 -14.53
CA PRO A 384 -4.43 8.64 -13.51
C PRO A 384 -5.12 8.81 -12.15
N ILE A 385 -6.44 8.60 -12.04
CA ILE A 385 -7.13 8.51 -10.74
C ILE A 385 -6.56 7.37 -9.89
N PHE A 386 -6.03 6.32 -10.53
CA PHE A 386 -5.34 5.22 -9.85
C PHE A 386 -4.31 5.71 -8.83
N LEU A 387 -3.48 6.68 -9.20
CA LEU A 387 -2.44 7.22 -8.33
C LEU A 387 -3.02 7.88 -7.07
N LEU A 388 -4.07 8.69 -7.23
CA LEU A 388 -4.71 9.41 -6.12
C LEU A 388 -5.46 8.45 -5.20
N HIS A 389 -6.10 7.45 -5.79
CA HIS A 389 -6.81 6.40 -5.08
C HIS A 389 -5.85 5.56 -4.23
N HIS A 390 -4.79 5.03 -4.84
CA HIS A 390 -3.81 4.21 -4.12
C HIS A 390 -3.00 5.01 -3.09
N ALA A 391 -2.77 6.32 -3.32
CA ALA A 391 -2.19 7.18 -2.31
C ALA A 391 -3.11 7.30 -1.08
N PHE A 392 -4.43 7.32 -1.25
CA PHE A 392 -5.35 7.30 -0.11
C PHE A 392 -5.42 5.91 0.56
N VAL A 393 -5.43 4.83 -0.20
CA VAL A 393 -5.33 3.45 0.35
C VAL A 393 -4.05 3.30 1.18
N ASP A 394 -2.90 3.77 0.68
CA ASP A 394 -1.64 3.77 1.43
C ASP A 394 -1.71 4.63 2.70
N SER A 395 -2.47 5.72 2.70
CA SER A 395 -2.68 6.54 3.89
C SER A 395 -3.47 5.80 4.99
N ILE A 396 -4.43 4.96 4.61
CA ILE A 396 -5.17 4.10 5.55
C ILE A 396 -4.24 3.01 6.10
N PHE A 397 -3.37 2.44 5.26
CA PHE A 397 -2.33 1.51 5.71
C PHE A 397 -1.38 2.17 6.71
N GLU A 398 -0.93 3.40 6.46
CA GLU A 398 -0.10 4.16 7.41
C GLU A 398 -0.83 4.42 8.73
N GLN A 399 -2.14 4.75 8.70
CA GLN A 399 -2.94 4.89 9.93
C GLN A 399 -2.97 3.59 10.73
N TRP A 400 -3.14 2.45 10.04
CA TRP A 400 -3.14 1.15 10.69
C TRP A 400 -1.79 0.85 11.35
N LEU A 401 -0.67 1.09 10.65
CA LEU A 401 0.68 0.93 11.19
C LEU A 401 0.91 1.81 12.43
N ARG A 402 0.48 3.07 12.40
CA ARG A 402 0.59 3.98 13.55
C ARG A 402 -0.27 3.57 14.73
N ARG A 403 -1.48 3.07 14.47
CA ARG A 403 -2.43 2.65 15.50
C ARG A 403 -1.98 1.40 16.21
N HIS A 404 -1.58 0.38 15.47
CA HIS A 404 -1.27 -0.94 16.01
C HIS A 404 0.21 -1.16 16.31
N ARG A 405 1.11 -0.37 15.70
CA ARG A 405 2.57 -0.46 15.87
C ARG A 405 3.07 -1.91 15.77
N PRO A 406 2.71 -2.63 14.70
CA PRO A 406 3.04 -4.03 14.57
C PRO A 406 4.55 -4.23 14.46
N LEU A 407 5.03 -5.34 14.99
CA LEU A 407 6.38 -5.81 14.68
C LEU A 407 6.42 -6.33 13.24
N GLN A 408 7.59 -6.38 12.63
CA GLN A 408 7.74 -6.87 11.26
C GLN A 408 7.32 -8.35 11.10
N GLU A 409 7.38 -9.12 12.17
CA GLU A 409 6.96 -10.52 12.23
C GLU A 409 5.45 -10.71 12.03
N VAL A 410 4.65 -9.66 12.18
CA VAL A 410 3.21 -9.68 11.88
C VAL A 410 2.95 -9.85 10.38
N TYR A 411 3.88 -9.42 9.52
CA TYR A 411 3.82 -9.73 8.11
C TYR A 411 4.21 -11.21 7.88
N PRO A 412 3.41 -11.99 7.11
CA PRO A 412 3.64 -13.42 6.92
C PRO A 412 5.05 -13.74 6.39
N GLU A 413 5.78 -14.58 7.12
CA GLU A 413 7.11 -15.03 6.72
C GLU A 413 7.07 -16.18 5.72
N ALA A 414 6.04 -17.05 5.85
CA ALA A 414 5.88 -18.28 5.10
C ALA A 414 4.41 -18.58 4.83
N ASN A 415 4.15 -19.54 3.93
CA ASN A 415 2.83 -20.07 3.59
C ASN A 415 1.87 -19.07 2.92
N ALA A 416 2.35 -17.89 2.52
CA ALA A 416 1.60 -16.99 1.66
C ALA A 416 1.63 -17.48 0.19
N PRO A 417 0.73 -16.97 -0.67
CA PRO A 417 0.81 -17.17 -2.11
C PRO A 417 2.21 -16.84 -2.65
N ILE A 418 2.54 -17.43 -3.79
CA ILE A 418 3.85 -17.21 -4.43
C ILE A 418 4.13 -15.72 -4.63
N GLY A 419 5.31 -15.26 -4.23
CA GLY A 419 5.70 -13.85 -4.30
C GLY A 419 5.27 -12.98 -3.10
N HIS A 420 4.44 -13.49 -2.16
CA HIS A 420 3.85 -12.69 -1.08
C HIS A 420 4.43 -12.93 0.32
N ASN A 421 5.35 -13.88 0.50
CA ASN A 421 6.06 -14.02 1.78
C ASN A 421 6.91 -12.78 2.07
N ARG A 422 7.18 -12.49 3.34
CA ARG A 422 7.98 -11.34 3.79
C ARG A 422 9.33 -11.21 3.06
N GLY A 423 10.01 -12.33 2.86
CA GLY A 423 11.31 -12.40 2.19
C GLY A 423 11.26 -12.48 0.67
N SER A 424 10.07 -12.57 0.05
CA SER A 424 9.92 -12.64 -1.40
C SER A 424 10.22 -11.30 -2.05
N TYR A 425 10.89 -11.34 -3.20
CA TYR A 425 11.11 -10.14 -4.01
C TYR A 425 9.83 -9.72 -4.73
N MET A 426 9.57 -8.44 -4.72
CA MET A 426 8.44 -7.85 -5.45
C MET A 426 8.70 -7.84 -6.96
N VAL A 427 7.78 -8.42 -7.71
CA VAL A 427 7.77 -8.42 -9.19
C VAL A 427 7.22 -7.08 -9.68
N PRO A 428 7.73 -6.47 -10.75
CA PRO A 428 8.94 -6.77 -11.54
C PRO A 428 10.10 -5.80 -11.24
N PHE A 429 10.31 -5.43 -10.01
CA PHE A 429 11.24 -4.35 -9.66
C PHE A 429 12.72 -4.75 -9.72
N ILE A 430 13.52 -3.92 -10.36
CA ILE A 430 14.98 -3.89 -10.30
C ILE A 430 15.40 -2.42 -10.10
N PRO A 431 15.99 -2.05 -8.99
CA PRO A 431 16.61 -2.90 -7.96
C PRO A 431 15.59 -3.75 -7.20
N LEU A 432 16.13 -4.80 -6.54
CA LEU A 432 15.31 -5.78 -5.85
C LEU A 432 14.83 -5.24 -4.51
N TYR A 433 13.53 -5.36 -4.25
CA TYR A 433 12.86 -5.03 -2.99
C TYR A 433 12.06 -6.23 -2.49
N ARG A 434 11.99 -6.40 -1.17
CA ARG A 434 11.19 -7.44 -0.53
C ARG A 434 9.92 -6.86 0.06
N ASN A 435 8.88 -7.67 0.17
CA ASN A 435 7.62 -7.23 0.78
C ASN A 435 7.82 -6.63 2.19
N GLY A 436 8.65 -7.27 3.02
CA GLY A 436 8.93 -6.79 4.37
C GLY A 436 9.62 -5.43 4.44
N ASP A 437 10.33 -5.02 3.38
CA ASP A 437 11.04 -3.73 3.36
C ASP A 437 10.09 -2.53 3.38
N PHE A 438 8.81 -2.74 3.01
CA PHE A 438 7.78 -1.70 2.94
C PHE A 438 6.66 -1.88 3.98
N PHE A 439 6.81 -2.84 4.89
CA PHE A 439 5.96 -3.00 6.07
C PHE A 439 6.51 -2.19 7.24
N ILE A 440 6.73 -0.90 7.01
CA ILE A 440 7.29 0.07 7.95
C ILE A 440 6.55 1.40 7.84
N SER A 441 6.79 2.33 8.77
CA SER A 441 6.17 3.65 8.73
C SER A 441 6.56 4.43 7.47
N SER A 442 5.63 5.20 6.91
CA SER A 442 5.88 6.11 5.81
C SER A 442 6.97 7.16 6.15
N ARG A 443 7.10 7.57 7.40
CA ARG A 443 8.16 8.48 7.86
C ARG A 443 9.55 7.88 7.68
N ASP A 444 9.70 6.56 7.87
CA ASP A 444 10.97 5.87 7.63
C ASP A 444 11.31 5.79 6.13
N LEU A 445 10.29 5.90 5.27
CA LEU A 445 10.41 6.01 3.82
C LEU A 445 10.44 7.47 3.32
N GLY A 446 10.47 8.45 4.22
CA GLY A 446 10.66 9.86 3.90
C GLY A 446 9.41 10.59 3.41
N TYR A 447 8.22 10.10 3.73
CA TYR A 447 6.98 10.83 3.44
C TYR A 447 5.93 10.66 4.54
N GLU A 448 4.95 11.53 4.53
CA GLU A 448 3.77 11.42 5.39
C GLU A 448 2.54 12.05 4.69
N TYR A 449 1.38 11.88 5.30
CA TYR A 449 0.12 12.45 4.82
C TYR A 449 -0.26 13.67 5.62
N SER A 450 -0.75 14.73 4.95
CA SER A 450 -1.06 16.02 5.59
C SER A 450 -2.00 15.89 6.78
N TYR A 451 -3.03 15.04 6.68
CA TYR A 451 -3.98 14.85 7.77
C TYR A 451 -3.50 13.90 8.89
N LEU A 452 -2.37 13.20 8.67
CA LEU A 452 -1.72 12.36 9.69
C LEU A 452 -0.51 13.04 10.35
N GLN A 453 -0.20 14.26 9.94
CA GLN A 453 0.83 15.03 10.64
C GLN A 453 0.39 15.19 12.09
N ASP A 454 1.26 14.83 13.03
CA ASP A 454 1.06 15.14 14.44
C ASP A 454 0.85 16.65 14.52
N SER A 455 -0.39 17.04 14.42
CA SER A 455 -0.77 18.41 14.49
C SER A 455 -0.38 18.92 15.88
N GLY A 456 0.46 19.92 15.92
CA GLY A 456 0.52 20.84 17.04
C GLY A 456 -0.90 21.24 17.52
N PRO A 457 -1.10 22.30 18.25
CA PRO A 457 -2.37 22.62 18.94
C PRO A 457 -3.68 22.40 18.16
N GLY A 458 -3.63 22.38 16.83
CA GLY A 458 -4.80 22.16 15.97
C GLY A 458 -5.42 20.77 16.00
N PHE A 459 -4.62 19.68 16.13
CA PHE A 459 -5.20 18.33 16.25
C PHE A 459 -5.96 18.17 17.57
N PHE A 460 -5.37 18.70 18.64
CA PHE A 460 -6.03 18.71 19.94
C PHE A 460 -7.33 19.51 19.88
N GLN A 461 -7.33 20.68 19.25
CA GLN A 461 -8.51 21.53 19.12
C GLN A 461 -9.58 20.94 18.19
N ASN A 462 -9.21 20.35 17.07
CA ASN A 462 -10.18 19.90 16.07
C ASN A 462 -10.72 18.49 16.34
N TYR A 463 -9.91 17.59 16.92
CA TYR A 463 -10.29 16.18 17.09
C TYR A 463 -10.43 15.73 18.55
N ILE A 464 -9.74 16.33 19.50
CA ILE A 464 -9.78 15.91 20.91
C ILE A 464 -10.63 16.88 21.74
N ALA A 465 -10.50 18.17 21.52
CA ALA A 465 -11.24 19.17 22.30
C ALA A 465 -12.78 19.03 22.23
N PRO A 466 -13.41 18.69 21.09
CA PRO A 466 -14.85 18.43 21.03
C PRO A 466 -15.29 17.28 21.94
N TYR A 467 -14.51 16.18 21.96
CA TYR A 467 -14.80 15.03 22.83
C TYR A 467 -14.57 15.34 24.32
N LEU A 468 -13.55 16.15 24.62
CA LEU A 468 -13.30 16.61 25.99
C LEU A 468 -14.38 17.58 26.46
N GLU A 469 -14.87 18.45 25.58
CA GLU A 469 -15.97 19.37 25.89
C GLU A 469 -17.28 18.61 26.12
N GLN A 470 -17.55 17.59 25.32
CA GLN A 470 -18.69 16.70 25.49
C GLN A 470 -18.58 15.88 26.81
N ALA A 471 -17.40 15.35 27.10
CA ALA A 471 -17.12 14.67 28.37
C ALA A 471 -17.26 15.64 29.56
N ARG A 472 -16.80 16.90 29.44
CA ARG A 472 -16.94 17.93 30.45
C ARG A 472 -18.40 18.30 30.75
N GLN A 473 -19.28 18.26 29.75
CA GLN A 473 -20.72 18.49 29.94
C GLN A 473 -21.42 17.33 30.67
N ILE A 474 -20.95 16.08 30.43
CA ILE A 474 -21.55 14.87 31.04
C ILE A 474 -20.98 14.62 32.44
N TRP A 475 -19.73 14.98 32.71
CA TRP A 475 -19.04 14.72 33.97
C TRP A 475 -19.76 15.25 35.23
N PRO A 476 -20.34 16.48 35.26
CA PRO A 476 -21.08 16.96 36.42
C PRO A 476 -22.30 16.10 36.73
N TRP A 477 -22.98 15.58 35.71
CA TRP A 477 -24.15 14.70 35.88
C TRP A 477 -23.76 13.33 36.42
N LEU A 478 -22.63 12.78 35.98
CA LEU A 478 -22.08 11.53 36.50
C LEU A 478 -21.64 11.68 37.96
N LEU A 479 -20.99 12.78 38.33
CA LEU A 479 -20.63 13.08 39.70
C LEU A 479 -21.89 13.30 40.57
N GLY A 480 -22.89 14.01 40.06
CA GLY A 480 -24.17 14.20 40.75
C GLY A 480 -24.86 12.86 41.02
N ALA A 481 -24.94 11.98 40.05
CA ALA A 481 -25.51 10.65 40.19
C ALA A 481 -24.75 9.77 41.22
N ALA A 482 -23.43 9.85 41.20
CA ALA A 482 -22.58 9.13 42.16
C ALA A 482 -22.78 9.64 43.58
N LEU A 483 -22.87 10.93 43.79
CA LEU A 483 -23.15 11.55 45.09
C LEU A 483 -24.55 11.16 45.64
N VAL A 484 -25.58 11.23 44.80
CA VAL A 484 -26.93 10.80 45.16
C VAL A 484 -26.93 9.31 45.52
N GLY A 485 -26.27 8.48 44.75
CA GLY A 485 -26.11 7.02 45.06
C GLY A 485 -25.41 6.77 46.39
N ALA A 486 -24.35 7.52 46.70
CA ALA A 486 -23.64 7.44 47.97
C ALA A 486 -24.52 7.86 49.16
N VAL A 487 -25.30 8.93 49.03
CA VAL A 487 -26.25 9.41 50.06
C VAL A 487 -27.35 8.38 50.30
N LEU A 488 -27.94 7.83 49.26
CA LEU A 488 -28.95 6.77 49.35
C LEU A 488 -28.41 5.52 50.04
N ALA A 489 -27.18 5.10 49.70
CA ALA A 489 -26.52 3.98 50.35
C ALA A 489 -26.26 4.23 51.85
N ALA A 490 -25.82 5.45 52.19
CA ALA A 490 -25.64 5.86 53.58
C ALA A 490 -26.94 5.87 54.40
N MET A 491 -28.04 6.40 53.80
CA MET A 491 -29.36 6.39 54.41
C MET A 491 -29.87 4.95 54.59
N LEU A 492 -29.70 4.09 53.62
CA LEU A 492 -30.09 2.67 53.75
C LEU A 492 -29.31 1.96 54.84
N ALA A 493 -27.98 2.18 54.90
CA ALA A 493 -27.15 1.65 56.00
C ALA A 493 -27.56 2.17 57.36
N GLY A 494 -27.89 3.46 57.48
CA GLY A 494 -28.42 4.09 58.66
C GLY A 494 -29.76 3.46 59.11
N LEU A 495 -30.67 3.25 58.15
CA LEU A 495 -31.97 2.61 58.41
C LEU A 495 -31.79 1.15 58.90
N ILE A 496 -30.90 0.39 58.29
CA ILE A 496 -30.57 -0.98 58.70
C ILE A 496 -29.99 -0.99 60.13
N CYS A 497 -29.13 -0.03 60.47
CA CYS A 497 -28.60 0.13 61.80
C CYS A 497 -29.69 0.48 62.85
N LEU A 498 -30.62 1.36 62.48
CA LEU A 498 -31.75 1.74 63.36
C LEU A 498 -32.72 0.57 63.61
N LEU A 499 -33.04 -0.17 62.53
CA LEU A 499 -33.89 -1.36 62.64
C LEU A 499 -33.18 -2.50 63.42
N GLY A 500 -31.90 -2.63 63.29
CA GLY A 500 -31.08 -3.57 64.06
C GLY A 500 -31.03 -3.20 65.54
N ARG A 501 -30.95 -1.89 65.87
CA ARG A 501 -31.04 -1.39 67.26
C ARG A 501 -32.45 -1.55 67.84
N HIS A 502 -33.49 -1.42 67.03
CA HIS A 502 -34.89 -1.61 67.50
C HIS A 502 -35.16 -3.10 67.81
N LYS A 503 -34.68 -4.01 67.00
CA LYS A 503 -34.77 -5.45 67.26
C LYS A 503 -33.97 -5.90 68.55
N ARG A 504 -32.83 -5.24 68.83
CA ARG A 504 -32.06 -5.55 70.09
C ARG A 504 -32.75 -5.10 71.36
N LYS A 505 -33.67 -4.10 71.30
CA LYS A 505 -34.46 -3.61 72.44
C LYS A 505 -35.70 -4.48 72.75
N GLN A 506 -36.05 -5.43 71.90
CA GLN A 506 -37.22 -6.31 72.06
C GLN A 506 -36.91 -7.77 72.44
N LEU A 507 -35.67 -8.10 72.76
CA LEU A 507 -35.34 -9.42 73.27
C LEU A 507 -35.38 -9.42 74.78
N PRO A 508 -36.17 -10.32 75.43
CA PRO A 508 -36.20 -10.47 76.88
C PRO A 508 -34.88 -11.01 77.38
N GLU A 509 -34.53 -10.52 78.58
CA GLU A 509 -33.42 -10.94 79.41
C GLU A 509 -33.67 -12.36 79.91
N GLU A 510 -33.17 -13.40 79.26
CA GLU A 510 -33.01 -14.73 79.90
C GLU A 510 -31.91 -15.54 79.23
N LYS A 511 -30.98 -16.00 80.16
CA LYS A 511 -29.94 -17.02 80.02
C LYS A 511 -28.56 -16.60 79.52
N GLN A 512 -27.71 -16.31 80.45
CA GLN A 512 -26.28 -16.53 80.35
C GLN A 512 -26.00 -18.05 80.22
N PRO A 513 -25.12 -18.47 79.31
CA PRO A 513 -24.40 -19.71 79.47
C PRO A 513 -23.00 -19.44 80.00
N LEU A 514 -22.64 -20.28 80.87
CA LEU A 514 -21.36 -20.49 81.59
C LEU A 514 -20.15 -20.44 80.65
N LEU A 515 -19.11 -19.83 81.17
CA LEU A 515 -17.72 -19.99 80.75
C LEU A 515 -17.35 -21.46 80.65
N MET A 516 -16.79 -21.87 79.52
CA MET A 516 -15.89 -23.00 79.39
C MET A 516 -14.57 -22.58 78.83
N GLU A 517 -13.52 -23.06 79.40
CA GLU A 517 -12.12 -22.78 79.32
C GLU A 517 -11.52 -23.02 77.93
N LYS A 518 -10.46 -22.30 77.69
CA LYS A 518 -9.45 -22.50 76.69
C LYS A 518 -8.80 -23.87 76.86
N GLU A 519 -8.76 -24.68 75.86
CA GLU A 519 -7.60 -25.53 75.53
C GLU A 519 -7.71 -26.04 74.06
N ASP A 520 -6.56 -25.90 73.35
CA ASP A 520 -6.06 -26.71 72.25
C ASP A 520 -6.82 -26.82 70.92
N TYR A 521 -6.37 -26.04 70.00
CA TYR A 521 -6.31 -26.44 68.58
C TYR A 521 -5.02 -25.95 67.90
N HIS A 522 -3.90 -26.58 68.29
CA HIS A 522 -2.74 -26.77 67.43
C HIS A 522 -2.78 -28.22 66.98
N SER A 523 -3.15 -28.43 65.70
CA SER A 523 -2.80 -29.57 64.84
C SER A 523 -3.94 -29.83 63.85
N LEU A 524 -3.80 -29.33 62.64
CA LEU A 524 -4.32 -29.92 61.38
C LEU A 524 -4.05 -28.94 60.19
N LEU A 525 -2.77 -28.72 60.01
CA LEU A 525 -2.26 -28.24 58.74
C LEU A 525 -1.06 -29.12 58.40
N TYR A 526 -1.31 -30.27 57.83
CA TYR A 526 -0.39 -31.01 56.95
C TYR A 526 -1.18 -32.19 56.38
N GLN A 527 -1.47 -32.10 55.13
CA GLN A 527 -1.58 -33.15 54.10
C GLN A 527 -2.66 -32.82 53.10
N SER A 528 -2.22 -32.33 51.94
CA SER A 528 -2.55 -32.92 50.63
C SER A 528 -1.84 -32.13 49.54
N HIS A 529 -0.59 -32.53 49.31
CA HIS A 529 -0.03 -32.53 47.96
C HIS A 529 -0.25 -33.94 47.42
N LEU A 530 -1.01 -34.00 46.32
CA LEU A 530 -0.79 -34.86 45.18
C LEU A 530 -1.67 -34.39 44.05
#